data_349030ef973b44255cb79c9899a276d8
#
_entry.id   349030ef973b44255cb79c9899a276d8
#
_cell.length_a   1.000
_cell.length_b   1.000
_cell.length_c   1.000
_cell.angle_alpha   90.00
_cell.angle_beta   90.00
_cell.angle_gamma   90.00
#
_symmetry.space_group_name_H-M   'P 1'
#
loop_
_entity.id
_entity.type
_entity.pdbx_description
1 polymer ?
#
loop_
_entity_poly.entity_id
_entity_poly.type
_entity_poly.pdbx_seq_one_letter_code
_entity_poly.pdbx_strand_id
1 'polypeptide(L)'
;NRPIEALKDLQKSIELNNNRAVYRSKFLLDQDEAARGSSLARIYDNLGFEKRALVETAKSLSIDPANHSAHRFLSDAYANIPRHEVARVSELLQAQLLQPVNVNPVQPHLAVADLNIITGTGPARTGFNEFAPLMERNRPQLVASGIAGSNSTFGNEATLSAVYDRASVSVGQYHFQSDGFRPNNDQKHNIYNAFVQFAITPKLNMQAEIRRRNTEQG
;
A
#
# COMPACT_ATOMS: atom_id res chain seq x y z
N ASN A 1 -24.16 8.04 -4.91
CA ASN A 1 -22.99 7.68 -5.70
C ASN A 1 -23.44 7.37 -7.13
N ARG A 2 -22.91 8.09 -8.12
CA ARG A 2 -23.34 7.98 -9.53
C ARG A 2 -22.09 7.76 -10.42
N PRO A 3 -21.48 6.58 -10.40
CA PRO A 3 -20.20 6.36 -11.07
C PRO A 3 -20.27 6.49 -12.60
N ILE A 4 -21.41 6.18 -13.23
CA ILE A 4 -21.59 6.31 -14.68
C ILE A 4 -21.64 7.78 -15.11
N GLU A 5 -22.34 8.62 -14.35
CA GLU A 5 -22.37 10.06 -14.61
C GLU A 5 -20.98 10.68 -14.39
N ALA A 6 -20.31 10.30 -13.29
CA ALA A 6 -18.96 10.73 -13.00
C ALA A 6 -17.96 10.33 -14.11
N LEU A 7 -18.09 9.13 -14.68
CA LEU A 7 -17.29 8.70 -15.83
C LEU A 7 -17.49 9.60 -17.03
N LYS A 8 -18.74 9.89 -17.37
CA LYS A 8 -19.10 10.77 -18.51
C LYS A 8 -18.54 12.18 -18.31
N ASP A 9 -18.72 12.74 -17.13
CA ASP A 9 -18.26 14.10 -16.81
C ASP A 9 -16.73 14.19 -16.82
N LEU A 10 -16.04 13.17 -16.31
CA LEU A 10 -14.58 13.13 -16.32
C LEU A 10 -14.02 12.95 -17.73
N GLN A 11 -14.62 12.08 -18.56
CA GLN A 11 -14.24 11.94 -19.97
C GLN A 11 -14.43 13.24 -20.73
N LYS A 12 -15.54 13.92 -20.51
CA LYS A 12 -15.80 15.25 -21.10
C LYS A 12 -14.78 16.29 -20.63
N SER A 13 -14.41 16.27 -19.35
CA SER A 13 -13.35 17.13 -18.81
C SER A 13 -12.00 16.89 -19.48
N ILE A 14 -11.63 15.62 -19.71
CA ILE A 14 -10.39 15.26 -20.42
C ILE A 14 -10.42 15.80 -21.86
N GLU A 15 -11.50 15.58 -22.59
CA GLU A 15 -11.67 16.05 -23.96
C GLU A 15 -11.54 17.58 -24.06
N LEU A 16 -12.20 18.32 -23.16
CA LEU A 16 -12.21 19.79 -23.17
C LEU A 16 -10.88 20.40 -22.69
N ASN A 17 -10.03 19.64 -22.01
CA ASN A 17 -8.79 20.17 -21.43
C ASN A 17 -7.67 20.34 -22.46
N ASN A 18 -7.74 19.69 -23.61
CA ASN A 18 -6.73 19.82 -24.67
C ASN A 18 -6.54 21.27 -25.16
N ASN A 19 -7.54 22.12 -24.96
CA ASN A 19 -7.49 23.54 -25.33
C ASN A 19 -6.82 24.46 -24.30
N ARG A 20 -6.45 23.95 -23.11
CA ARG A 20 -5.83 24.75 -22.06
C ARG A 20 -4.30 24.87 -22.18
N ALA A 21 -3.69 24.16 -23.11
CA ALA A 21 -2.23 24.18 -23.37
C ALA A 21 -1.68 25.60 -23.59
N VAL A 22 -2.52 26.52 -24.07
CA VAL A 22 -2.12 27.91 -24.36
C VAL A 22 -1.92 28.74 -23.07
N TYR A 23 -2.55 28.35 -21.94
CA TYR A 23 -2.61 29.16 -20.72
C TYR A 23 -1.86 28.57 -19.51
N ARG A 24 -1.32 27.36 -19.63
CA ARG A 24 -0.61 26.67 -18.53
C ARG A 24 0.76 26.18 -18.98
N SER A 25 1.71 26.12 -18.05
CA SER A 25 2.99 25.45 -18.30
C SER A 25 2.76 23.98 -18.59
N LYS A 26 3.60 23.38 -19.46
CA LYS A 26 3.54 21.96 -19.80
C LYS A 26 3.56 21.07 -18.53
N PHE A 27 4.37 21.45 -17.56
CA PHE A 27 4.50 20.74 -16.27
C PHE A 27 3.17 20.64 -15.51
N LEU A 28 2.39 21.72 -15.45
CA LEU A 28 1.07 21.71 -14.80
C LEU A 28 0.03 20.92 -15.59
N LEU A 29 0.16 20.84 -16.92
CA LEU A 29 -0.73 20.03 -17.75
C LEU A 29 -0.51 18.54 -17.53
N ASP A 30 0.75 18.11 -17.44
CA ASP A 30 1.11 16.72 -17.21
C ASP A 30 0.59 16.25 -15.82
N GLN A 31 0.77 17.06 -14.78
CA GLN A 31 0.21 16.78 -13.44
C GLN A 31 -1.32 16.71 -13.44
N ASP A 32 -1.97 17.63 -14.13
CA ASP A 32 -3.43 17.70 -14.24
C ASP A 32 -3.98 16.48 -15.00
N GLU A 33 -3.30 16.04 -16.06
CA GLU A 33 -3.63 14.82 -16.81
C GLU A 33 -3.45 13.57 -15.95
N ALA A 34 -2.35 13.45 -15.23
CA ALA A 34 -2.08 12.34 -14.33
C ALA A 34 -3.10 12.28 -13.17
N ALA A 35 -3.48 13.42 -12.60
CA ALA A 35 -4.49 13.49 -11.54
C ALA A 35 -5.88 13.02 -12.04
N ARG A 36 -6.24 13.39 -13.26
CA ARG A 36 -7.48 12.90 -13.89
C ARG A 36 -7.43 11.42 -14.21
N GLY A 37 -6.27 10.91 -14.67
CA GLY A 37 -6.04 9.48 -14.87
C GLY A 37 -6.27 8.66 -13.60
N SER A 38 -5.77 9.13 -12.47
CA SER A 38 -6.00 8.49 -11.15
C SER A 38 -7.47 8.50 -10.75
N SER A 39 -8.18 9.60 -11.03
CA SER A 39 -9.62 9.69 -10.76
C SER A 39 -10.43 8.77 -11.66
N LEU A 40 -10.06 8.65 -12.94
CA LEU A 40 -10.67 7.74 -13.91
C LEU A 40 -10.47 6.27 -13.50
N ALA A 41 -9.28 5.93 -13.02
CA ALA A 41 -8.99 4.59 -12.53
C ALA A 41 -9.93 4.20 -11.36
N ARG A 42 -10.13 5.08 -10.38
CA ARG A 42 -11.08 4.85 -9.27
C ARG A 42 -12.53 4.67 -9.74
N ILE A 43 -12.94 5.38 -10.78
CA ILE A 43 -14.29 5.22 -11.34
C ILE A 43 -14.42 3.86 -12.00
N TYR A 44 -13.42 3.42 -12.79
CA TYR A 44 -13.43 2.08 -13.39
C TYR A 44 -13.43 0.98 -12.35
N ASP A 45 -12.68 1.12 -11.27
CA ASP A 45 -12.66 0.18 -10.18
C ASP A 45 -14.03 0.07 -9.49
N ASN A 46 -14.67 1.19 -9.19
CA ASN A 46 -16.03 1.24 -8.64
C ASN A 46 -17.11 0.66 -9.56
N LEU A 47 -16.84 0.59 -10.85
CA LEU A 47 -17.69 -0.05 -11.85
C LEU A 47 -17.37 -1.54 -12.05
N GLY A 48 -16.35 -2.09 -11.35
CA GLY A 48 -15.90 -3.47 -11.48
C GLY A 48 -14.94 -3.73 -12.65
N PHE A 49 -14.43 -2.70 -13.31
CA PHE A 49 -13.45 -2.82 -14.39
C PHE A 49 -12.01 -2.75 -13.86
N GLU A 50 -11.65 -3.65 -12.96
CA GLU A 50 -10.37 -3.66 -12.23
C GLU A 50 -9.14 -3.60 -13.18
N LYS A 51 -9.12 -4.45 -14.22
CA LYS A 51 -8.00 -4.46 -15.19
C LYS A 51 -7.87 -3.12 -15.94
N ARG A 52 -8.99 -2.50 -16.27
CA ARG A 52 -8.98 -1.18 -16.93
C ARG A 52 -8.47 -0.10 -15.97
N ALA A 53 -8.87 -0.16 -14.71
CA ALA A 53 -8.41 0.74 -13.68
C ALA A 53 -6.88 0.68 -13.52
N LEU A 54 -6.29 -0.52 -13.49
CA LEU A 54 -4.82 -0.70 -13.43
C LEU A 54 -4.12 -0.09 -14.65
N VAL A 55 -4.66 -0.28 -15.86
CA VAL A 55 -4.09 0.30 -17.09
C VAL A 55 -4.12 1.83 -17.06
N GLU A 56 -5.23 2.44 -16.63
CA GLU A 56 -5.33 3.90 -16.51
C GLU A 56 -4.39 4.45 -15.43
N THR A 57 -4.19 3.70 -14.35
CA THR A 57 -3.23 4.09 -13.31
C THR A 57 -1.79 4.03 -13.83
N ALA A 58 -1.42 2.95 -14.53
CA ALA A 58 -0.10 2.83 -15.14
C ALA A 58 0.17 3.96 -16.14
N LYS A 59 -0.83 4.35 -16.94
CA LYS A 59 -0.78 5.49 -17.83
C LYS A 59 -0.59 6.80 -17.07
N SER A 60 -1.32 7.02 -15.97
CA SER A 60 -1.15 8.18 -15.10
C SER A 60 0.28 8.30 -14.58
N LEU A 61 0.87 7.18 -14.10
CA LEU A 61 2.25 7.13 -13.60
C LEU A 61 3.30 7.29 -14.70
N SER A 62 3.00 6.93 -15.95
CA SER A 62 3.90 7.20 -17.07
C SER A 62 4.00 8.69 -17.42
N ILE A 63 2.98 9.47 -17.10
CA ILE A 63 2.93 10.92 -17.30
C ILE A 63 3.56 11.64 -16.11
N ASP A 64 3.15 11.27 -14.90
CA ASP A 64 3.69 11.81 -13.64
C ASP A 64 4.04 10.68 -12.66
N PRO A 65 5.30 10.22 -12.64
CA PRO A 65 5.75 9.19 -11.70
C PRO A 65 5.67 9.62 -10.23
N ALA A 66 5.53 10.91 -9.94
CA ALA A 66 5.38 11.44 -8.59
C ALA A 66 3.93 11.55 -8.12
N ASN A 67 2.97 11.04 -8.87
CA ASN A 67 1.56 11.08 -8.53
C ASN A 67 1.25 10.13 -7.36
N HIS A 68 1.30 10.66 -6.13
CA HIS A 68 1.01 9.90 -4.92
C HIS A 68 -0.38 9.24 -4.90
N SER A 69 -1.38 9.86 -5.56
CA SER A 69 -2.74 9.32 -5.63
C SER A 69 -2.84 8.06 -6.50
N ALA A 70 -2.04 7.99 -7.57
CA ALA A 70 -1.93 6.82 -8.42
C ALA A 70 -1.23 5.66 -7.70
N HIS A 71 -0.12 5.92 -7.00
CA HIS A 71 0.55 4.94 -6.15
C HIS A 71 -0.37 4.41 -5.05
N ARG A 72 -1.13 5.29 -4.40
CA ARG A 72 -2.12 4.87 -3.40
C ARG A 72 -3.18 3.96 -4.00
N PHE A 73 -3.70 4.30 -5.17
CA PHE A 73 -4.67 3.45 -5.86
C PHE A 73 -4.09 2.07 -6.20
N LEU A 74 -2.83 1.99 -6.69
CA LEU A 74 -2.19 0.71 -6.96
C LEU A 74 -2.04 -0.13 -5.69
N SER A 75 -1.65 0.48 -4.59
CA SER A 75 -1.59 -0.22 -3.30
C SER A 75 -2.93 -0.83 -2.92
N ASP A 76 -4.01 -0.05 -3.02
CA ASP A 76 -5.36 -0.50 -2.70
C ASP A 76 -5.83 -1.61 -3.67
N ALA A 77 -5.55 -1.50 -4.97
CA ALA A 77 -5.88 -2.50 -5.98
C ALA A 77 -5.10 -3.82 -5.79
N TYR A 78 -3.81 -3.73 -5.47
CA TYR A 78 -2.98 -4.92 -5.20
C TYR A 78 -3.39 -5.68 -3.93
N ALA A 79 -4.12 -5.05 -3.01
CA ALA A 79 -4.69 -5.73 -1.85
C ALA A 79 -5.67 -6.85 -2.23
N ASN A 80 -6.30 -6.76 -3.39
CA ASN A 80 -7.26 -7.75 -3.89
C ASN A 80 -6.62 -8.79 -4.84
N ILE A 81 -5.33 -8.66 -5.16
CA ILE A 81 -4.64 -9.56 -6.09
C ILE A 81 -3.70 -10.47 -5.28
N PRO A 82 -3.89 -11.80 -5.32
CA PRO A 82 -3.02 -12.73 -4.61
C PRO A 82 -1.54 -12.57 -4.99
N ARG A 83 -0.66 -12.76 -4.03
CA ARG A 83 0.81 -12.71 -4.20
C ARG A 83 1.39 -11.34 -4.61
N HIS A 84 0.63 -10.26 -4.42
CA HIS A 84 1.08 -8.88 -4.71
C HIS A 84 1.40 -8.07 -3.44
N GLU A 85 1.54 -8.70 -2.29
CA GLU A 85 1.76 -8.01 -1.01
C GLU A 85 3.05 -7.15 -0.99
N VAL A 86 4.12 -7.59 -1.63
CA VAL A 86 5.36 -6.80 -1.73
C VAL A 86 5.16 -5.58 -2.62
N ALA A 87 4.50 -5.77 -3.76
CA ALA A 87 4.16 -4.68 -4.66
C ALA A 87 3.23 -3.67 -3.97
N ARG A 88 2.20 -4.16 -3.28
CA ARG A 88 1.27 -3.34 -2.51
C ARG A 88 1.99 -2.45 -1.49
N VAL A 89 2.89 -3.02 -0.72
CA VAL A 89 3.66 -2.28 0.30
C VAL A 89 4.59 -1.26 -0.35
N SER A 90 5.25 -1.62 -1.45
CA SER A 90 6.09 -0.68 -2.20
C SER A 90 5.30 0.52 -2.71
N GLU A 91 4.14 0.29 -3.29
CA GLU A 91 3.26 1.37 -3.79
C GLU A 91 2.73 2.25 -2.65
N LEU A 92 2.41 1.65 -1.50
CA LEU A 92 1.99 2.41 -0.33
C LEU A 92 3.11 3.31 0.20
N LEU A 93 4.36 2.82 0.21
CA LEU A 93 5.53 3.61 0.59
C LEU A 93 5.73 4.79 -0.38
N GLN A 94 5.66 4.54 -1.69
CA GLN A 94 5.76 5.60 -2.69
C GLN A 94 4.67 6.66 -2.48
N ALA A 95 3.43 6.23 -2.25
CA ALA A 95 2.32 7.14 -1.98
C ALA A 95 2.57 8.04 -0.76
N GLN A 96 3.18 7.50 0.29
CA GLN A 96 3.50 8.27 1.50
C GLN A 96 4.68 9.22 1.30
N LEU A 97 5.74 8.77 0.64
CA LEU A 97 6.94 9.58 0.40
C LEU A 97 6.70 10.78 -0.51
N LEU A 98 5.79 10.63 -1.47
CA LEU A 98 5.47 11.65 -2.46
C LEU A 98 4.42 12.66 -1.99
N GLN A 99 3.77 12.40 -0.85
CA GLN A 99 2.86 13.38 -0.25
C GLN A 99 3.61 14.60 0.29
N PRO A 100 2.97 15.78 0.31
CA PRO A 100 3.53 16.94 0.99
C PRO A 100 3.88 16.60 2.45
N VAL A 101 5.06 16.97 2.89
CA VAL A 101 5.64 16.61 4.22
C VAL A 101 4.73 17.00 5.40
N ASN A 102 3.84 17.97 5.20
CA ASN A 102 2.92 18.45 6.24
C ASN A 102 1.66 17.58 6.45
N VAL A 103 1.44 16.56 5.63
CA VAL A 103 0.17 15.83 5.65
C VAL A 103 0.24 14.58 6.51
N ASN A 104 1.30 13.77 6.41
CA ASN A 104 1.47 12.58 7.23
C ASN A 104 2.95 12.24 7.45
N PRO A 105 3.36 11.87 8.67
CA PRO A 105 4.67 11.27 8.87
C PRO A 105 4.74 9.92 8.12
N VAL A 106 5.88 9.63 7.52
CA VAL A 106 6.12 8.31 6.92
C VAL A 106 6.19 7.28 8.04
N GLN A 107 5.35 6.25 7.95
CA GLN A 107 5.32 5.14 8.89
C GLN A 107 5.89 3.88 8.25
N PRO A 108 6.54 3.00 9.02
CA PRO A 108 6.98 1.72 8.51
C PRO A 108 5.78 0.87 8.10
N HIS A 109 5.97 0.06 7.09
CA HIS A 109 4.96 -0.91 6.69
C HIS A 109 5.08 -2.14 7.56
N LEU A 110 3.96 -2.58 8.12
CA LEU A 110 3.92 -3.78 8.93
C LEU A 110 4.18 -5.02 8.07
N ALA A 111 4.68 -6.06 8.70
CA ALA A 111 5.09 -7.27 7.99
C ALA A 111 3.95 -7.92 7.26
N VAL A 112 2.74 -7.85 7.81
CA VAL A 112 1.57 -8.46 7.23
C VAL A 112 0.31 -7.75 7.55
N ALA A 113 -0.56 -7.99 6.68
CA ALA A 113 -1.81 -7.37 6.61
C ALA A 113 -2.96 -8.15 7.23
N ASP A 114 -3.06 -9.43 7.12
CA ASP A 114 -4.26 -10.13 7.52
C ASP A 114 -3.96 -11.58 7.89
N LEU A 115 -4.35 -11.98 9.11
CA LEU A 115 -4.32 -13.36 9.55
C LEU A 115 -5.47 -14.20 9.01
N ASN A 116 -6.48 -13.61 8.39
CA ASN A 116 -7.59 -14.33 7.76
C ASN A 116 -7.23 -14.87 6.37
N ILE A 117 -6.16 -15.64 6.28
CA ILE A 117 -5.64 -16.18 5.01
C ILE A 117 -6.39 -17.45 4.55
N ILE A 118 -7.58 -17.71 5.04
CA ILE A 118 -8.31 -18.96 4.74
C ILE A 118 -8.63 -19.14 3.24
N THR A 119 -8.62 -18.06 2.47
CA THR A 119 -9.04 -18.07 1.06
C THR A 119 -7.98 -17.61 0.06
N GLY A 120 -6.76 -17.27 0.49
CA GLY A 120 -5.74 -16.69 -0.38
C GLY A 120 -4.38 -17.35 -0.24
N THR A 121 -3.52 -17.11 -1.21
CA THR A 121 -2.14 -17.63 -1.27
C THR A 121 -1.14 -16.70 -0.56
N GLY A 122 -1.56 -16.04 0.47
CA GLY A 122 -0.73 -15.12 1.25
C GLY A 122 -1.49 -13.87 1.71
N PRO A 123 -0.89 -13.00 2.50
CA PRO A 123 -1.52 -11.81 3.05
C PRO A 123 -1.80 -10.78 1.95
N ALA A 124 -2.97 -10.87 1.34
CA ALA A 124 -3.39 -9.97 0.28
C ALA A 124 -4.13 -8.73 0.79
N ARG A 125 -4.70 -8.79 1.99
CA ARG A 125 -5.52 -7.70 2.54
C ARG A 125 -4.80 -6.94 3.63
N THR A 126 -5.13 -5.65 3.77
CA THR A 126 -4.68 -4.81 4.87
C THR A 126 -5.26 -5.30 6.19
N GLY A 127 -4.41 -5.66 7.15
CA GLY A 127 -4.84 -6.04 8.50
C GLY A 127 -5.00 -4.83 9.40
N PHE A 128 -5.54 -5.08 10.59
CA PHE A 128 -5.72 -4.04 11.62
C PHE A 128 -4.40 -3.34 11.95
N ASN A 129 -3.29 -4.08 12.01
CA ASN A 129 -1.99 -3.54 12.37
C ASN A 129 -1.43 -2.54 11.36
N GLU A 130 -1.82 -2.60 10.09
CA GLU A 130 -1.41 -1.60 9.09
C GLU A 130 -2.07 -0.24 9.29
N PHE A 131 -3.20 -0.21 9.99
CA PHE A 131 -3.89 1.03 10.33
C PHE A 131 -3.54 1.54 11.73
N ALA A 132 -2.83 0.74 12.54
CA ALA A 132 -2.43 1.16 13.87
C ALA A 132 -1.33 2.22 13.77
N PRO A 133 -1.50 3.40 14.35
CA PRO A 133 -0.47 4.43 14.33
C PRO A 133 0.72 3.99 15.20
N LEU A 134 1.86 3.75 14.57
CA LEU A 134 3.07 3.25 15.24
C LEU A 134 4.00 4.34 15.73
N MET A 135 3.89 5.56 15.18
CA MET A 135 4.87 6.62 15.37
C MET A 135 4.23 7.96 15.74
N GLU A 136 3.22 7.93 16.61
CA GLU A 136 2.53 9.17 17.02
C GLU A 136 3.23 9.94 18.13
N ARG A 137 3.95 9.24 19.02
CA ARG A 137 4.52 9.82 20.24
C ARG A 137 5.87 9.20 20.56
N ASN A 138 6.70 9.96 21.29
CA ASN A 138 7.95 9.46 21.86
C ASN A 138 7.68 8.37 22.90
N ARG A 139 7.55 7.13 22.45
CA ARG A 139 7.36 5.95 23.29
C ARG A 139 7.63 4.66 22.49
N PRO A 140 7.95 3.56 23.15
CA PRO A 140 7.85 2.24 22.54
C PRO A 140 6.38 1.80 22.47
N GLN A 141 6.04 1.05 21.45
CA GLN A 141 4.74 0.45 21.24
C GLN A 141 4.91 -0.96 20.70
N LEU A 142 4.18 -1.90 21.29
CA LEU A 142 4.05 -3.27 20.79
C LEU A 142 2.62 -3.48 20.28
N VAL A 143 2.52 -3.96 19.06
CA VAL A 143 1.27 -4.42 18.47
C VAL A 143 1.45 -5.90 18.15
N ALA A 144 0.54 -6.74 18.61
CA ALA A 144 0.59 -8.18 18.37
C ALA A 144 -0.81 -8.75 18.15
N SER A 145 -0.91 -9.73 17.28
CA SER A 145 -2.13 -10.50 17.06
C SER A 145 -1.78 -11.97 16.77
N GLY A 146 -2.78 -12.84 16.88
CA GLY A 146 -2.60 -14.26 16.66
C GLY A 146 -3.89 -14.95 16.26
N ILE A 147 -3.75 -16.09 15.61
CA ILE A 147 -4.85 -16.96 15.22
C ILE A 147 -4.45 -18.41 15.48
N ALA A 148 -5.42 -19.22 15.91
CA ALA A 148 -5.27 -20.67 15.99
C ALA A 148 -6.54 -21.32 15.45
N GLY A 149 -6.42 -22.44 14.77
CA GLY A 149 -7.52 -23.12 14.13
C GLY A 149 -7.28 -24.62 13.94
N SER A 150 -8.21 -25.28 13.26
CA SER A 150 -8.08 -26.67 12.84
C SER A 150 -6.95 -26.85 11.83
N ASN A 151 -6.61 -28.11 11.51
CA ASN A 151 -5.59 -28.50 10.54
C ASN A 151 -4.22 -27.84 10.83
N SER A 152 -3.78 -27.90 12.08
CA SER A 152 -2.53 -27.30 12.54
C SER A 152 -2.41 -25.81 12.19
N THR A 153 -3.54 -25.12 12.01
CA THR A 153 -3.52 -23.71 11.66
C THR A 153 -3.08 -22.88 12.87
N PHE A 154 -1.97 -22.19 12.70
CA PHE A 154 -1.41 -21.27 13.66
C PHE A 154 -0.81 -20.06 12.95
N GLY A 155 -1.09 -18.89 13.47
CA GLY A 155 -0.49 -17.66 12.95
C GLY A 155 -0.28 -16.66 14.08
N ASN A 156 0.78 -15.89 13.96
CA ASN A 156 1.06 -14.76 14.84
C ASN A 156 1.76 -13.65 14.09
N GLU A 157 1.51 -12.44 14.53
CA GLU A 157 2.28 -11.28 14.12
C GLU A 157 2.60 -10.41 15.33
N ALA A 158 3.75 -9.79 15.31
CA ALA A 158 4.16 -8.84 16.32
C ALA A 158 5.02 -7.74 15.69
N THR A 159 4.75 -6.50 16.06
CA THR A 159 5.52 -5.35 15.64
C THR A 159 5.87 -4.51 16.85
N LEU A 160 7.15 -4.34 17.09
CA LEU A 160 7.69 -3.41 18.08
C LEU A 160 8.13 -2.14 17.34
N SER A 161 7.61 -1.01 17.75
CA SER A 161 8.01 0.30 17.23
C SER A 161 8.39 1.26 18.35
N ALA A 162 9.26 2.19 18.06
CA ALA A 162 9.64 3.24 18.98
C ALA A 162 9.96 4.52 18.24
N VAL A 163 9.57 5.64 18.82
CA VAL A 163 9.95 6.99 18.39
C VAL A 163 10.66 7.66 19.54
N TYR A 164 11.78 8.25 19.26
CA TYR A 164 12.52 9.06 20.22
C TYR A 164 13.16 10.26 19.52
N ASP A 165 12.62 11.43 19.78
CA ASP A 165 13.05 12.73 19.21
C ASP A 165 13.24 12.67 17.68
N ARG A 166 14.46 12.45 17.21
CA ARG A 166 14.82 12.43 15.78
C ARG A 166 14.90 11.05 15.17
N ALA A 167 14.70 10.01 15.95
CA ALA A 167 14.83 8.64 15.50
C ALA A 167 13.53 7.88 15.67
N SER A 168 13.20 7.07 14.67
CA SER A 168 12.14 6.08 14.78
C SER A 168 12.59 4.74 14.24
N VAL A 169 12.18 3.68 14.90
CA VAL A 169 12.52 2.30 14.56
C VAL A 169 11.28 1.42 14.67
N SER A 170 11.19 0.45 13.79
CA SER A 170 10.21 -0.62 13.89
C SER A 170 10.80 -1.94 13.47
N VAL A 171 10.46 -3.00 14.18
CA VAL A 171 10.81 -4.39 13.86
C VAL A 171 9.53 -5.21 13.92
N GLY A 172 9.22 -5.91 12.85
CA GLY A 172 8.04 -6.74 12.75
C GLY A 172 8.36 -8.17 12.34
N GLN A 173 7.55 -9.09 12.85
CA GLN A 173 7.56 -10.48 12.43
C GLN A 173 6.13 -10.97 12.19
N TYR A 174 5.99 -11.87 11.24
CA TYR A 174 4.78 -12.61 10.96
C TYR A 174 5.12 -14.07 10.69
N HIS A 175 4.33 -14.94 11.28
CA HIS A 175 4.36 -16.37 11.03
C HIS A 175 2.94 -16.87 10.81
N PHE A 176 2.77 -17.72 9.82
CA PHE A 176 1.54 -18.44 9.57
C PHE A 176 1.87 -19.84 9.05
N GLN A 177 1.15 -20.82 9.57
CA GLN A 177 1.20 -22.20 9.07
C GLN A 177 -0.19 -22.84 9.10
N SER A 178 -0.43 -23.75 8.20
CA SER A 178 -1.64 -24.58 8.15
C SER A 178 -1.34 -25.81 7.32
N ASP A 179 -1.83 -26.99 7.74
CA ASP A 179 -1.77 -28.21 6.94
C ASP A 179 -2.84 -28.23 5.83
N GLY A 180 -3.72 -27.20 5.83
CA GLY A 180 -4.79 -27.11 4.85
C GLY A 180 -5.91 -28.16 5.05
N PHE A 181 -6.80 -28.25 4.09
CA PHE A 181 -7.96 -29.16 4.13
C PHE A 181 -7.92 -30.24 3.03
N ARG A 182 -6.86 -30.29 2.24
CA ARG A 182 -6.62 -31.26 1.18
C ARG A 182 -5.15 -31.70 1.19
N PRO A 183 -4.81 -32.89 0.68
CA PRO A 183 -3.43 -33.26 0.42
C PRO A 183 -2.72 -32.21 -0.45
N ASN A 184 -1.46 -31.91 -0.13
CA ASN A 184 -0.67 -30.88 -0.81
C ASN A 184 -1.30 -29.47 -0.77
N ASN A 185 -1.89 -29.10 0.35
CA ASN A 185 -2.44 -27.77 0.57
C ASN A 185 -1.87 -27.13 1.85
N ASP A 186 -0.73 -27.62 2.27
CA ASP A 186 -0.02 -27.04 3.40
C ASP A 186 0.61 -25.69 3.01
N GLN A 187 0.64 -24.79 3.97
CA GLN A 187 1.16 -23.45 3.78
C GLN A 187 2.01 -23.02 4.99
N LYS A 188 3.13 -22.40 4.71
CA LYS A 188 3.95 -21.78 5.73
C LYS A 188 4.50 -20.45 5.22
N HIS A 189 4.25 -19.40 5.97
CA HIS A 189 4.70 -18.06 5.64
C HIS A 189 5.48 -17.48 6.81
N ASN A 190 6.66 -16.96 6.54
CA ASN A 190 7.45 -16.21 7.50
C ASN A 190 7.84 -14.88 6.87
N ILE A 191 7.51 -13.78 7.53
CA ILE A 191 7.88 -12.45 7.08
C ILE A 191 8.54 -11.71 8.23
N TYR A 192 9.64 -11.06 7.94
CA TYR A 192 10.37 -10.20 8.86
C TYR A 192 10.61 -8.85 8.21
N ASN A 193 10.42 -7.79 8.95
CA ASN A 193 10.79 -6.45 8.51
C ASN A 193 11.53 -5.68 9.61
N ALA A 194 12.38 -4.79 9.18
CA ALA A 194 13.02 -3.81 10.05
C ALA A 194 13.03 -2.46 9.32
N PHE A 195 12.65 -1.43 10.02
CA PHE A 195 12.58 -0.04 9.52
C PHE A 195 13.32 0.88 10.50
N VAL A 196 14.05 1.83 9.95
CA VAL A 196 14.67 2.91 10.70
C VAL A 196 14.50 4.22 9.92
N GLN A 197 14.18 5.27 10.65
CA GLN A 197 14.15 6.65 10.13
C GLN A 197 14.91 7.56 11.08
N PHE A 198 15.68 8.47 10.53
CA PHE A 198 16.45 9.44 11.30
C PHE A 198 16.38 10.83 10.64
N ALA A 199 15.96 11.84 11.41
CA ALA A 199 15.99 13.23 11.00
C ALA A 199 17.38 13.82 11.25
N ILE A 200 18.21 13.89 10.19
CA ILE A 200 19.58 14.43 10.27
C ILE A 200 19.53 15.94 10.52
N THR A 201 18.69 16.64 9.79
CA THR A 201 18.42 18.06 9.96
C THR A 201 16.91 18.31 9.83
N PRO A 202 16.40 19.51 10.16
CA PRO A 202 14.99 19.84 9.91
C PRO A 202 14.54 19.71 8.44
N LYS A 203 15.49 19.68 7.52
CA LYS A 203 15.23 19.59 6.07
C LYS A 203 15.69 18.29 5.44
N LEU A 204 16.36 17.41 6.20
CA LEU A 204 16.94 16.16 5.67
C LEU A 204 16.59 14.98 6.58
N ASN A 205 15.83 14.06 6.05
CA ASN A 205 15.50 12.78 6.67
C ASN A 205 16.15 11.65 5.89
N MET A 206 16.62 10.64 6.61
CA MET A 206 17.09 9.38 6.05
C MET A 206 16.23 8.26 6.59
N GLN A 207 15.87 7.32 5.73
CA GLN A 207 15.15 6.11 6.13
C GLN A 207 15.70 4.89 5.39
N ALA A 208 15.59 3.73 6.03
CA ALA A 208 15.90 2.44 5.45
C ALA A 208 14.89 1.40 5.94
N GLU A 209 14.50 0.52 5.04
CA GLU A 209 13.65 -0.63 5.34
C GLU A 209 14.23 -1.89 4.71
N ILE A 210 14.20 -2.99 5.46
CA ILE A 210 14.55 -4.33 4.97
C ILE A 210 13.36 -5.22 5.28
N ARG A 211 12.94 -5.98 4.26
CA ARG A 211 11.89 -6.98 4.38
C ARG A 211 12.36 -8.31 3.77
N ARG A 212 12.13 -9.38 4.52
CA ARG A 212 12.39 -10.74 4.06
C ARG A 212 11.13 -11.58 4.19
N ARG A 213 10.81 -12.32 3.13
CA ARG A 213 9.71 -13.28 3.10
C ARG A 213 10.22 -14.65 2.69
N ASN A 214 9.80 -15.68 3.42
CA ASN A 214 9.92 -17.07 3.04
C ASN A 214 8.51 -17.67 3.00
N THR A 215 8.19 -18.35 1.91
CA THR A 215 6.91 -19.02 1.72
C THR A 215 7.15 -20.42 1.22
N GLU A 216 6.51 -21.40 1.86
CA GLU A 216 6.47 -22.80 1.48
C GLU A 216 5.00 -23.15 1.26
N GLN A 217 4.71 -23.82 0.17
CA GLN A 217 3.36 -24.28 -0.19
C GLN A 217 3.47 -25.64 -0.87
N GLY A 218 2.68 -26.61 -0.39
CA GLY A 218 2.56 -27.92 -0.99
C GLY A 218 1.46 -28.00 -2.03
#